data_69d8d1e9d93b9ff6f19afd3f4c6553ba
#
_entry.id   69d8d1e9d93b9ff6f19afd3f4c6553ba
#
_cell.length_a   1.000
_cell.length_b   1.000
_cell.length_c   1.000
_cell.angle_alpha   90.00
_cell.angle_beta   90.00
_cell.angle_gamma   90.00
#
_symmetry.space_group_name_H-M   'P 1'
#
loop_
_entity.id
_entity.type
_entity.pdbx_description
1 polymer ?
#
loop_
_entity_poly.entity_id
_entity_poly.type
_entity_poly.pdbx_seq_one_letter_code
_entity_poly.pdbx_strand_id
1 'polypeptide(L)'
;MRTLRFAFLMVVFLSAEFSTKAQTYTGAINGTVTDPSGAVIPNAEVKAKAKATDITRTTTTTSDGEFAFQDLPIGSYAVIVNASGFPELTIDNVTVTQGSIYTLPVKLSMSQQATTVEVSAASLALDTTTQTKR
;
A
#
# COMPACT_ATOMS: atom_id res chain seq x y z
N MET A 1 -26.86 -3.74 58.61
CA MET A 1 -25.66 -3.06 58.05
C MET A 1 -24.67 -4.00 57.38
N ARG A 2 -24.73 -5.28 57.55
CA ARG A 2 -23.83 -6.23 56.88
C ARG A 2 -24.23 -6.51 55.42
N THR A 3 -25.47 -6.35 55.06
CA THR A 3 -26.00 -6.56 53.69
C THR A 3 -25.72 -5.41 52.75
N LEU A 4 -25.58 -4.19 53.26
CA LEU A 4 -25.28 -3.02 52.41
C LEU A 4 -23.83 -2.98 51.94
N ARG A 5 -22.91 -3.59 52.68
CA ARG A 5 -21.48 -3.71 52.28
C ARG A 5 -21.25 -4.71 51.14
N PHE A 6 -22.08 -5.73 51.06
CA PHE A 6 -22.02 -6.71 49.95
C PHE A 6 -22.55 -6.14 48.65
N ALA A 7 -23.59 -5.30 48.69
CA ALA A 7 -24.11 -4.66 47.47
C ALA A 7 -23.14 -3.64 46.90
N PHE A 8 -22.35 -2.96 47.73
CA PHE A 8 -21.37 -1.98 47.27
C PHE A 8 -20.15 -2.64 46.62
N LEU A 9 -19.77 -3.83 47.04
CA LEU A 9 -18.65 -4.59 46.48
C LEU A 9 -19.00 -5.21 45.12
N MET A 10 -20.28 -5.48 44.86
CA MET A 10 -20.74 -6.05 43.60
C MET A 10 -20.88 -5.00 42.50
N VAL A 11 -21.09 -3.74 42.82
CA VAL A 11 -21.19 -2.63 41.87
C VAL A 11 -19.82 -2.19 41.33
N VAL A 12 -18.77 -2.35 42.13
CA VAL A 12 -17.39 -2.01 41.71
C VAL A 12 -16.82 -3.02 40.72
N PHE A 13 -17.36 -4.23 40.66
CA PHE A 13 -16.87 -5.27 39.74
C PHE A 13 -17.46 -5.19 38.30
N LEU A 14 -18.46 -4.34 38.09
CA LEU A 14 -19.17 -4.25 36.82
C LEU A 14 -18.64 -3.15 35.89
N SER A 15 -17.63 -2.39 36.33
CA SER A 15 -17.02 -1.32 35.52
C SER A 15 -15.65 -1.68 34.95
N ALA A 16 -15.34 -2.96 34.81
CA ALA A 16 -14.23 -3.38 33.96
C ALA A 16 -14.64 -3.23 32.48
N GLU A 17 -14.60 -2.01 32.00
CA GLU A 17 -14.68 -1.76 30.57
C GLU A 17 -13.49 -2.44 29.87
N PHE A 18 -13.75 -3.61 29.31
CA PHE A 18 -12.83 -4.25 28.39
C PHE A 18 -12.72 -3.36 27.17
N SER A 19 -11.76 -2.44 27.16
CA SER A 19 -11.34 -1.76 25.94
C SER A 19 -10.75 -2.82 25.04
N THR A 20 -11.60 -3.47 24.26
CA THR A 20 -11.18 -4.30 23.14
C THR A 20 -10.52 -3.36 22.13
N LYS A 21 -9.20 -3.27 22.16
CA LYS A 21 -8.43 -2.64 21.08
C LYS A 21 -8.72 -3.46 19.84
N ALA A 22 -9.53 -2.91 18.94
CA ALA A 22 -9.70 -3.47 17.62
C ALA A 22 -8.31 -3.55 16.98
N GLN A 23 -7.84 -4.77 16.75
CA GLN A 23 -6.59 -4.98 16.03
C GLN A 23 -6.84 -4.56 14.57
N THR A 24 -6.38 -3.39 14.21
CA THR A 24 -6.44 -2.92 12.83
C THR A 24 -5.34 -3.64 12.07
N TYR A 25 -5.74 -4.46 11.11
CA TYR A 25 -4.81 -5.14 10.22
C TYR A 25 -4.33 -4.14 9.18
N THR A 26 -3.10 -3.67 9.33
CA THR A 26 -2.49 -2.68 8.46
C THR A 26 -1.15 -3.17 7.93
N GLY A 27 -0.75 -2.61 6.79
CA GLY A 27 0.58 -2.71 6.22
C GLY A 27 1.07 -1.34 5.80
N ALA A 28 2.11 -1.29 4.99
CA ALA A 28 2.70 -0.06 4.49
C ALA A 28 3.11 -0.20 3.02
N ILE A 29 3.16 0.94 2.32
CA ILE A 29 3.78 1.06 1.01
C ILE A 29 4.87 2.11 1.14
N ASN A 30 6.07 1.80 0.71
CA ASN A 30 7.15 2.77 0.54
C ASN A 30 7.73 2.66 -0.87
N GLY A 31 8.49 3.66 -1.28
CA GLY A 31 9.14 3.61 -2.57
C GLY A 31 9.96 4.85 -2.85
N THR A 32 10.56 4.84 -4.03
CA THR A 32 11.38 5.95 -4.53
C THR A 32 10.93 6.28 -5.94
N VAL A 33 10.78 7.56 -6.24
CA VAL A 33 10.42 8.06 -7.57
C VAL A 33 11.67 8.58 -8.26
N THR A 34 11.96 8.05 -9.45
CA THR A 34 13.10 8.41 -10.27
C THR A 34 12.68 8.78 -11.69
N ASP A 35 13.53 9.55 -12.36
CA ASP A 35 13.40 9.85 -13.77
C ASP A 35 14.04 8.73 -14.65
N PRO A 36 13.98 8.83 -16.00
CA PRO A 36 14.58 7.83 -16.87
C PRO A 36 16.09 7.69 -16.73
N SER A 37 16.79 8.71 -16.24
CA SER A 37 18.24 8.68 -15.99
C SER A 37 18.62 8.04 -14.66
N GLY A 38 17.63 7.77 -13.79
CA GLY A 38 17.82 7.28 -12.45
C GLY A 38 17.97 8.36 -11.38
N ALA A 39 17.84 9.64 -11.74
CA ALA A 39 17.82 10.73 -10.79
C ALA A 39 16.52 10.72 -9.97
N VAL A 40 16.61 10.98 -8.68
CA VAL A 40 15.45 11.03 -7.78
C VAL A 40 14.61 12.27 -8.07
N ILE A 41 13.28 12.14 -7.92
CA ILE A 41 12.33 13.23 -8.15
C ILE A 41 11.73 13.67 -6.81
N PRO A 42 12.15 14.81 -6.25
CA PRO A 42 11.54 15.36 -5.06
C PRO A 42 10.22 16.07 -5.37
N ASN A 43 9.41 16.26 -4.35
CA ASN A 43 8.13 16.99 -4.40
C ASN A 43 7.11 16.42 -5.43
N ALA A 44 7.24 15.15 -5.79
CA ALA A 44 6.21 14.47 -6.55
C ALA A 44 5.04 14.09 -5.64
N GLU A 45 3.82 14.36 -6.08
CA GLU A 45 2.62 13.93 -5.38
C GLU A 45 2.39 12.43 -5.63
N VAL A 46 2.21 11.68 -4.56
CA VAL A 46 1.91 10.25 -4.62
C VAL A 46 0.59 9.99 -3.91
N LYS A 47 -0.33 9.31 -4.58
CA LYS A 47 -1.64 8.93 -4.04
C LYS A 47 -1.76 7.43 -3.99
N ALA A 48 -2.22 6.90 -2.89
CA ALA A 48 -2.61 5.48 -2.74
C ALA A 48 -4.13 5.41 -2.62
N LYS A 49 -4.78 4.89 -3.65
CA LYS A 49 -6.24 4.72 -3.71
C LYS A 49 -6.62 3.27 -3.45
N ALA A 50 -7.38 3.01 -2.39
CA ALA A 50 -7.90 1.69 -2.08
C ALA A 50 -8.99 1.30 -3.08
N LYS A 51 -8.84 0.18 -3.76
CA LYS A 51 -9.81 -0.28 -4.78
C LYS A 51 -11.16 -0.68 -4.21
N ALA A 52 -11.19 -1.20 -2.99
CA ALA A 52 -12.43 -1.66 -2.35
C ALA A 52 -13.30 -0.52 -1.79
N THR A 53 -12.69 0.58 -1.35
CA THR A 53 -13.37 1.67 -0.63
C THR A 53 -13.28 3.03 -1.31
N ASP A 54 -12.48 3.16 -2.38
CA ASP A 54 -12.11 4.42 -3.04
C ASP A 54 -11.43 5.46 -2.14
N ILE A 55 -11.08 5.07 -0.91
CA ILE A 55 -10.35 5.95 0.01
C ILE A 55 -8.96 6.20 -0.56
N THR A 56 -8.60 7.48 -0.65
CA THR A 56 -7.30 7.92 -1.17
C THR A 56 -6.48 8.55 -0.05
N ARG A 57 -5.23 8.13 0.06
CA ARG A 57 -4.21 8.80 0.88
C ARG A 57 -3.18 9.46 -0.02
N THR A 58 -2.72 10.64 0.36
CA THR A 58 -1.77 11.42 -0.44
C THR A 58 -0.53 11.71 0.40
N THR A 59 0.63 11.62 -0.23
CA THR A 59 1.91 12.05 0.31
C THR A 59 2.74 12.71 -0.78
N THR A 60 3.88 13.26 -0.41
CA THR A 60 4.82 13.92 -1.35
C THR A 60 6.20 13.31 -1.15
N THR A 61 6.94 13.14 -2.24
CA THR A 61 8.31 12.63 -2.15
C THR A 61 9.25 13.61 -1.46
N THR A 62 10.18 13.07 -0.70
CA THR A 62 11.24 13.81 0.00
C THR A 62 12.29 14.32 -0.98
N SER A 63 13.31 15.04 -0.48
CA SER A 63 14.48 15.47 -1.26
C SER A 63 15.24 14.30 -1.89
N ASP A 64 15.13 13.11 -1.32
CA ASP A 64 15.72 11.86 -1.84
C ASP A 64 14.76 11.09 -2.77
N GLY A 65 13.63 11.68 -3.11
CA GLY A 65 12.60 11.07 -3.95
C GLY A 65 11.82 9.95 -3.28
N GLU A 66 11.93 9.81 -1.97
CA GLU A 66 11.28 8.72 -1.22
C GLU A 66 9.86 9.11 -0.79
N PHE A 67 8.97 8.15 -0.79
CA PHE A 67 7.63 8.27 -0.23
C PHE A 67 7.28 7.07 0.65
N ALA A 68 6.38 7.29 1.61
CA ALA A 68 5.88 6.23 2.46
C ALA A 68 4.41 6.47 2.86
N PHE A 69 3.63 5.39 2.86
CA PHE A 69 2.30 5.32 3.43
C PHE A 69 2.33 4.31 4.57
N GLN A 70 2.07 4.79 5.78
CA GLN A 70 1.99 3.95 6.98
C GLN A 70 0.53 3.63 7.28
N ASP A 71 0.30 2.56 8.04
CA ASP A 71 -1.02 2.19 8.54
C ASP A 71 -2.11 2.12 7.45
N LEU A 72 -1.77 1.52 6.31
CA LEU A 72 -2.73 1.25 5.25
C LEU A 72 -3.54 0.00 5.60
N PRO A 73 -4.88 0.05 5.52
CA PRO A 73 -5.69 -1.16 5.55
C PRO A 73 -5.23 -2.20 4.54
N ILE A 74 -5.34 -3.47 4.89
CA ILE A 74 -5.03 -4.56 3.95
C ILE A 74 -5.95 -4.49 2.74
N GLY A 75 -5.42 -4.77 1.57
CA GLY A 75 -6.18 -4.77 0.32
C GLY A 75 -5.35 -4.39 -0.90
N SER A 76 -6.03 -4.19 -2.01
CA SER A 76 -5.44 -3.79 -3.28
C SER A 76 -5.56 -2.28 -3.48
N TYR A 77 -4.48 -1.68 -3.91
CA TYR A 77 -4.35 -0.24 -4.13
C TYR A 77 -3.94 0.08 -5.57
N ALA A 78 -4.38 1.23 -6.05
CA ALA A 78 -3.77 1.91 -7.18
C ALA A 78 -2.88 3.03 -6.65
N VAL A 79 -1.62 3.06 -7.05
CA VAL A 79 -0.68 4.14 -6.70
C VAL A 79 -0.54 5.07 -7.89
N ILE A 80 -0.87 6.33 -7.69
CA ILE A 80 -0.86 7.37 -8.72
C ILE A 80 0.25 8.35 -8.38
N VAL A 81 1.13 8.63 -9.33
CA VAL A 81 2.27 9.53 -9.16
C VAL A 81 2.19 10.69 -10.15
N ASN A 82 2.22 11.89 -9.61
CA ASN A 82 2.23 13.15 -10.35
C ASN A 82 3.50 13.94 -10.04
N ALA A 83 4.29 14.23 -11.05
CA ALA A 83 5.46 15.06 -10.94
C ALA A 83 5.49 16.11 -12.06
N SER A 84 5.98 17.32 -11.76
CA SER A 84 6.11 18.39 -12.75
C SER A 84 7.01 17.94 -13.92
N GLY A 85 6.53 18.10 -15.14
CA GLY A 85 7.27 17.74 -16.35
C GLY A 85 7.16 16.26 -16.76
N PHE A 86 6.38 15.46 -16.03
CA PHE A 86 6.11 14.06 -16.36
C PHE A 86 4.60 13.80 -16.48
N PRO A 87 4.18 12.91 -17.39
CA PRO A 87 2.82 12.42 -17.40
C PRO A 87 2.47 11.70 -16.08
N GLU A 88 1.21 11.76 -15.69
CA GLU A 88 0.72 10.99 -14.55
C GLU A 88 0.93 9.49 -14.77
N LEU A 89 1.48 8.82 -13.79
CA LEU A 89 1.68 7.38 -13.81
C LEU A 89 0.77 6.72 -12.79
N THR A 90 -0.01 5.75 -13.23
CA THR A 90 -0.83 4.90 -12.35
C THR A 90 -0.26 3.49 -12.33
N ILE A 91 -0.02 2.96 -11.14
CA ILE A 91 0.42 1.58 -10.90
C ILE A 91 -0.69 0.86 -10.19
N ASP A 92 -1.30 -0.08 -10.88
CA ASP A 92 -2.41 -0.88 -10.36
C ASP A 92 -1.94 -2.14 -9.61
N ASN A 93 -2.87 -2.71 -8.84
CA ASN A 93 -2.69 -4.01 -8.17
C ASN A 93 -1.55 -4.08 -7.15
N VAL A 94 -1.26 -2.97 -6.49
CA VAL A 94 -0.35 -2.96 -5.34
C VAL A 94 -1.08 -3.58 -4.15
N THR A 95 -0.65 -4.75 -3.70
CA THR A 95 -1.32 -5.47 -2.63
C THR A 95 -0.64 -5.23 -1.30
N VAL A 96 -1.40 -4.72 -0.33
CA VAL A 96 -0.98 -4.53 1.06
C VAL A 96 -1.47 -5.69 1.89
N THR A 97 -0.55 -6.38 2.54
CA THR A 97 -0.85 -7.48 3.47
C THR A 97 -0.46 -7.10 4.91
N GLN A 98 -1.02 -7.81 5.87
CA GLN A 98 -0.81 -7.51 7.29
C GLN A 98 0.66 -7.54 7.68
N GLY A 99 1.10 -6.48 8.35
CA GLY A 99 2.46 -6.38 8.89
C GLY A 99 3.56 -6.32 7.84
N SER A 100 3.22 -6.19 6.55
CA SER A 100 4.18 -6.12 5.47
C SER A 100 4.43 -4.68 5.01
N ILE A 101 5.63 -4.46 4.48
CA ILE A 101 5.99 -3.24 3.77
C ILE A 101 6.15 -3.60 2.30
N TYR A 102 5.32 -3.03 1.45
CA TYR A 102 5.45 -3.18 0.01
C TYR A 102 6.40 -2.11 -0.52
N THR A 103 7.54 -2.51 -1.07
CA THR A 103 8.50 -1.57 -1.67
C THR A 103 8.22 -1.41 -3.15
N LEU A 104 7.88 -0.18 -3.56
CA LEU A 104 7.48 0.18 -4.92
C LEU A 104 8.49 1.15 -5.55
N PRO A 105 9.46 0.67 -6.33
CA PRO A 105 10.31 1.54 -7.13
C PRO A 105 9.50 2.09 -8.30
N VAL A 106 9.42 3.41 -8.41
CA VAL A 106 8.68 4.11 -9.45
C VAL A 106 9.68 4.80 -10.38
N LYS A 107 9.63 4.45 -11.66
CA LYS A 107 10.40 5.13 -12.71
C LYS A 107 9.45 5.88 -13.63
N LEU A 108 9.51 7.20 -13.62
CA LEU A 108 8.72 8.03 -14.52
C LEU A 108 9.32 8.02 -15.93
N SER A 109 8.48 8.16 -16.92
CA SER A 109 8.89 8.26 -18.33
C SER A 109 8.28 9.50 -18.96
N MET A 110 8.98 10.11 -19.90
CA MET A 110 8.47 11.26 -20.64
C MET A 110 7.41 10.88 -21.68
N SER A 111 7.31 9.60 -22.02
CA SER A 111 6.27 9.11 -22.94
C SER A 111 5.09 8.56 -22.12
N GLN A 112 3.87 8.87 -22.55
CA GLN A 112 2.65 8.26 -22.03
C GLN A 112 2.60 6.77 -22.41
N GLN A 113 3.31 5.94 -21.69
CA GLN A 113 3.01 4.52 -21.67
C GLN A 113 2.33 4.23 -20.34
N ALA A 114 1.05 3.95 -20.39
CA ALA A 114 0.37 3.27 -19.30
C ALA A 114 1.01 1.88 -19.20
N THR A 115 2.09 1.78 -18.43
CA THR A 115 2.69 0.49 -18.14
C THR A 115 1.86 -0.12 -17.02
N THR A 116 0.84 -0.86 -17.42
CA THR A 116 0.28 -1.89 -16.56
C THR A 116 1.39 -2.93 -16.41
N VAL A 117 2.19 -2.82 -15.37
CA VAL A 117 3.10 -3.90 -15.01
C VAL A 117 2.24 -4.97 -14.36
N GLU A 118 1.61 -5.78 -15.19
CA GLU A 118 1.12 -7.06 -14.80
C GLU A 118 2.34 -7.95 -14.60
N VAL A 119 2.78 -8.13 -13.36
CA VAL A 119 3.73 -9.19 -13.03
C VAL A 119 2.94 -10.50 -13.11
N SER A 120 2.70 -10.95 -14.32
CA SER A 120 2.23 -12.30 -14.57
C SER A 120 3.43 -13.23 -14.33
N ALA A 121 3.43 -13.94 -13.23
CA ALA A 121 4.34 -15.05 -12.98
C ALA A 121 4.11 -16.24 -13.92
N ALA A 122 3.36 -16.05 -15.00
CA ALA A 122 2.92 -17.08 -15.95
C ALA A 122 3.75 -17.13 -17.24
N SER A 123 4.84 -16.39 -17.36
CA SER A 123 5.64 -16.43 -18.60
C SER A 123 6.81 -17.41 -18.59
N LEU A 124 6.69 -18.48 -17.83
CA LEU A 124 7.52 -19.67 -18.01
C LEU A 124 6.72 -20.77 -18.70
N ALA A 125 6.01 -20.43 -19.77
CA ALA A 125 5.69 -21.40 -20.77
C ALA A 125 6.95 -21.65 -21.58
N LEU A 126 7.72 -22.63 -21.16
CA LEU A 126 8.72 -23.25 -22.00
C LEU A 126 7.98 -23.85 -23.19
N ASP A 127 8.05 -23.15 -24.29
CA ASP A 127 7.68 -23.70 -25.57
C ASP A 127 8.71 -24.75 -25.96
N THR A 128 8.52 -25.95 -25.48
CA THR A 128 9.20 -27.12 -26.02
C THR A 128 8.44 -27.60 -27.26
N THR A 129 8.49 -26.79 -28.30
CA THR A 129 8.17 -27.29 -29.62
C THR A 129 9.34 -28.11 -30.10
N THR A 130 9.30 -29.38 -29.75
CA THR A 130 10.12 -30.37 -30.44
C THR A 130 9.61 -30.51 -31.88
N GLN A 131 10.24 -29.78 -32.74
CA GLN A 131 10.13 -30.01 -34.17
C GLN A 131 10.84 -31.32 -34.51
N THR A 132 10.13 -32.42 -34.48
CA THR A 132 10.59 -33.59 -35.18
C THR A 132 10.25 -33.42 -36.62
N LYS A 133 11.21 -33.01 -37.36
CA LYS A 133 11.12 -32.99 -38.81
C LYS A 133 11.46 -34.35 -39.38
N ARG A 134 10.59 -34.82 -40.15
CA ARG A 134 10.89 -35.79 -41.20
C ARG A 134 10.55 -35.23 -42.55
#